data_98df32b65f1c77bc89d4f42765be0184
#
_entry.id   98df32b65f1c77bc89d4f42765be0184
#
_cell.length_a   1.000
_cell.length_b   1.000
_cell.length_c   1.000
_cell.angle_alpha   90.00
_cell.angle_beta   90.00
_cell.angle_gamma   90.00
#
_symmetry.space_group_name_H-M   'P 1'
#
loop_
_entity.id
_entity.type
_entity.pdbx_description
1 polymer ?
#
loop_
_entity_poly.entity_id
_entity_poly.type
_entity_poly.pdbx_seq_one_letter_code
_entity_poly.pdbx_strand_id
1 'polypeptide(L)'
;MEQRGESWRETARSVAEVMGLGAKRLTDAARRQIELSDLRAGINAALRELGELLYATHTGTPTDSEALLAKMEEIDRLKARIRELEGDPVVHLLCPRCGREVRPDDVYCRDCGEKL
;
A
#
# COMPACT_ATOMS: atom_id res chain seq x y z
N MET A 1 13.34 47.97 8.82
CA MET A 1 12.44 46.86 9.12
C MET A 1 11.51 46.47 7.99
N GLU A 2 11.02 47.43 7.22
CA GLU A 2 10.14 47.16 6.06
C GLU A 2 10.85 46.36 4.95
N GLN A 3 12.14 46.60 4.70
CA GLN A 3 12.95 45.90 3.71
C GLN A 3 13.15 44.40 4.02
N ARG A 4 13.16 43.99 5.27
CA ARG A 4 13.27 42.58 5.66
C ARG A 4 12.00 41.80 5.35
N GLY A 5 10.83 42.42 5.50
CA GLY A 5 9.55 41.80 5.18
C GLY A 5 9.36 41.56 3.67
N GLU A 6 9.80 42.52 2.85
CA GLU A 6 9.71 42.41 1.39
C GLU A 6 10.71 41.39 0.84
N SER A 7 11.96 41.38 1.32
CA SER A 7 12.98 40.40 0.93
C SER A 7 12.54 38.96 1.28
N TRP A 8 11.93 38.77 2.44
CA TRP A 8 11.45 37.46 2.84
C TRP A 8 10.30 36.97 1.96
N ARG A 9 9.38 37.86 1.59
CA ARG A 9 8.26 37.55 0.69
C ARG A 9 8.75 37.23 -0.73
N GLU A 10 9.71 37.95 -1.24
CA GLU A 10 10.33 37.65 -2.52
C GLU A 10 11.06 36.31 -2.51
N THR A 11 11.81 36.02 -1.46
CA THR A 11 12.49 34.74 -1.28
C THR A 11 11.47 33.59 -1.17
N ALA A 12 10.42 33.77 -0.39
CA ALA A 12 9.34 32.78 -0.25
C ALA A 12 8.64 32.53 -1.58
N ARG A 13 8.39 33.58 -2.36
CA ARG A 13 7.79 33.47 -3.70
C ARG A 13 8.71 32.75 -4.68
N SER A 14 9.99 33.07 -4.71
CA SER A 14 11.00 32.40 -5.54
C SER A 14 11.11 30.90 -5.18
N VAL A 15 11.15 30.60 -3.90
CA VAL A 15 11.20 29.20 -3.42
C VAL A 15 9.94 28.47 -3.85
N ALA A 16 8.77 29.11 -3.73
CA ALA A 16 7.50 28.53 -4.17
C ALA A 16 7.48 28.27 -5.70
N GLU A 17 8.03 29.18 -6.49
CA GLU A 17 8.15 29.02 -7.95
C GLU A 17 9.11 27.89 -8.34
N VAL A 18 10.29 27.85 -7.72
CA VAL A 18 11.30 26.80 -7.97
C VAL A 18 10.77 25.44 -7.53
N MET A 19 10.06 25.37 -6.42
CA MET A 19 9.45 24.14 -5.93
C MET A 19 8.12 23.78 -6.60
N GLY A 20 7.54 24.67 -7.40
CA GLY A 20 6.23 24.48 -8.03
C GLY A 20 6.14 23.21 -8.87
N LEU A 21 7.17 22.88 -9.66
CA LEU A 21 7.25 21.66 -10.45
C LEU A 21 7.55 20.42 -9.57
N GLY A 22 8.39 20.59 -8.56
CA GLY A 22 8.69 19.53 -7.58
C GLY A 22 7.54 19.30 -6.59
N ALA A 23 6.84 20.37 -6.20
CA ALA A 23 5.69 20.32 -5.29
C ALA A 23 4.53 19.51 -5.87
N LYS A 24 4.30 19.58 -7.18
CA LYS A 24 3.27 18.80 -7.85
C LYS A 24 3.55 17.29 -7.73
N ARG A 25 4.79 16.87 -7.93
CA ARG A 25 5.21 15.47 -7.78
C ARG A 25 5.12 14.99 -6.32
N LEU A 26 5.55 15.83 -5.39
CA LEU A 26 5.43 15.56 -3.95
C LEU A 26 3.97 15.48 -3.51
N THR A 27 3.11 16.35 -4.05
CA THR A 27 1.68 16.34 -3.77
C THR A 27 1.01 15.08 -4.30
N ASP A 28 1.37 14.62 -5.51
CA ASP A 28 0.85 13.39 -6.08
C ASP A 28 1.32 12.16 -5.29
N ALA A 29 2.58 12.13 -4.88
CA ALA A 29 3.13 11.08 -4.02
C ALA A 29 2.46 11.09 -2.63
N ALA A 30 2.25 12.26 -2.06
CA ALA A 30 1.56 12.41 -0.78
C ALA A 30 0.10 11.95 -0.86
N ARG A 31 -0.62 12.30 -1.92
CA ARG A 31 -1.99 11.82 -2.16
C ARG A 31 -2.07 10.32 -2.27
N ARG A 32 -1.15 9.72 -3.01
CA ARG A 32 -1.05 8.25 -3.13
C ARG A 32 -0.83 7.61 -1.78
N GLN A 33 0.05 8.17 -0.97
CA GLN A 33 0.35 7.65 0.36
C GLN A 33 -0.85 7.74 1.30
N ILE A 34 -1.58 8.85 1.24
CA ILE A 34 -2.83 9.02 2.00
C ILE A 34 -3.88 8.01 1.55
N GLU A 35 -4.07 7.85 0.25
CA GLU A 35 -5.02 6.87 -0.31
C GLU A 35 -4.65 5.45 0.12
N LEU A 36 -3.37 5.07 0.04
CA LEU A 36 -2.89 3.76 0.52
C LEU A 36 -3.15 3.56 2.01
N SER A 37 -2.92 4.58 2.82
CA SER A 37 -3.18 4.53 4.26
C SER A 37 -4.66 4.35 4.54
N ASP A 38 -5.53 5.07 3.84
CA ASP A 38 -6.99 4.96 3.97
C ASP A 38 -7.49 3.57 3.53
N LEU A 39 -6.95 3.04 2.44
CA LEU A 39 -7.28 1.71 1.95
C LEU A 39 -6.89 0.63 2.96
N ARG A 40 -5.71 0.72 3.54
CA ARG A 40 -5.24 -0.21 4.58
C ARG A 40 -6.09 -0.12 5.84
N ALA A 41 -6.46 1.08 6.26
CA ALA A 41 -7.38 1.28 7.37
C ALA A 41 -8.75 0.68 7.09
N GLY A 42 -9.25 0.82 5.87
CA GLY A 42 -10.50 0.22 5.41
C GLY A 42 -10.46 -1.32 5.45
N ILE A 43 -9.36 -1.91 5.01
CA ILE A 43 -9.16 -3.36 5.08
C ILE A 43 -9.15 -3.84 6.54
N ASN A 44 -8.43 -3.15 7.41
CA ASN A 44 -8.37 -3.51 8.83
C ASN A 44 -9.74 -3.41 9.50
N ALA A 45 -10.51 -2.37 9.17
CA ALA A 45 -11.88 -2.21 9.67
C ALA A 45 -12.80 -3.34 9.16
N ALA A 46 -12.73 -3.67 7.88
CA ALA A 46 -13.52 -4.75 7.27
C ALA A 46 -13.15 -6.13 7.85
N LEU A 47 -11.85 -6.39 8.07
CA LEU A 47 -11.39 -7.63 8.73
C LEU A 47 -11.89 -7.71 10.17
N ARG A 48 -11.93 -6.60 10.89
CA ARG A 48 -12.46 -6.55 12.25
C ARG A 48 -13.96 -6.88 12.26
N GLU A 49 -14.73 -6.27 11.38
CA GLU A 49 -16.16 -6.53 11.23
C GLU A 49 -16.43 -7.99 10.84
N LEU A 50 -15.61 -8.53 9.92
CA LEU A 50 -15.68 -9.94 9.54
C LEU A 50 -15.41 -10.85 10.74
N GLY A 51 -14.40 -10.52 11.54
CA GLY A 51 -14.08 -11.25 12.77
C GLY A 51 -15.19 -11.18 13.80
N GLU A 52 -15.84 -10.04 13.96
CA GLU A 52 -16.99 -9.87 14.86
C GLU A 52 -18.18 -10.72 14.43
N LEU A 53 -18.48 -10.75 13.12
CA LEU A 53 -19.53 -11.60 12.56
C LEU A 53 -19.27 -13.09 12.80
N LEU A 54 -18.03 -13.54 12.59
CA LEU A 54 -17.62 -14.91 12.84
C LEU A 54 -17.66 -15.26 14.33
N TYR A 55 -17.19 -14.36 15.17
CA TYR A 55 -17.21 -14.56 16.62
C TYR A 55 -18.64 -14.62 17.18
N ALA A 56 -19.54 -13.79 16.68
CA ALA A 56 -20.95 -13.83 17.03
C ALA A 56 -21.60 -15.20 16.74
N THR A 57 -21.17 -15.86 15.65
CA THR A 57 -21.59 -17.23 15.34
C THR A 57 -21.14 -18.22 16.42
N HIS A 58 -19.93 -18.05 16.93
CA HIS A 58 -19.42 -18.87 18.05
C HIS A 58 -20.22 -18.67 19.33
N THR A 59 -20.76 -17.49 19.59
CA THR A 59 -21.56 -17.15 20.77
C THR A 59 -23.05 -17.42 20.59
N GLY A 60 -23.47 -18.05 19.49
CA GLY A 60 -24.84 -18.55 19.29
C GLY A 60 -25.70 -17.71 18.33
N THR A 61 -25.18 -16.65 17.72
CA THR A 61 -25.89 -15.90 16.68
C THR A 61 -25.83 -16.68 15.37
N PRO A 62 -26.94 -16.85 14.63
CA PRO A 62 -26.91 -17.51 13.33
C PRO A 62 -25.94 -16.82 12.35
N THR A 63 -25.22 -17.63 11.58
CA THR A 63 -24.28 -17.10 10.58
C THR A 63 -25.03 -16.38 9.46
N ASP A 64 -24.69 -15.12 9.23
CA ASP A 64 -25.14 -14.37 8.07
C ASP A 64 -24.11 -14.50 6.94
N SER A 65 -24.32 -15.50 6.09
CA SER A 65 -23.39 -15.79 4.98
C SER A 65 -23.32 -14.67 3.95
N GLU A 66 -24.42 -13.95 3.73
CA GLU A 66 -24.44 -12.81 2.80
C GLU A 66 -23.60 -11.65 3.34
N ALA A 67 -23.72 -11.35 4.63
CA ALA A 67 -22.92 -10.31 5.28
C ALA A 67 -21.42 -10.66 5.25
N LEU A 68 -21.07 -11.92 5.51
CA LEU A 68 -19.67 -12.39 5.43
C LEU A 68 -19.13 -12.26 4.02
N LEU A 69 -19.87 -12.69 3.02
CA LEU A 69 -19.46 -12.60 1.62
C LEU A 69 -19.29 -11.15 1.18
N ALA A 70 -20.22 -10.26 1.56
CA ALA A 70 -20.15 -8.84 1.24
C ALA A 70 -18.87 -8.20 1.83
N LYS A 71 -18.49 -8.56 3.05
CA LYS A 71 -17.24 -8.08 3.68
C LYS A 71 -16.01 -8.62 2.99
N MET A 72 -16.00 -9.87 2.58
CA MET A 72 -14.90 -10.44 1.80
C MET A 72 -14.73 -9.77 0.46
N GLU A 73 -15.82 -9.50 -0.25
CA GLU A 73 -15.78 -8.75 -1.52
C GLU A 73 -15.30 -7.32 -1.34
N GLU A 74 -15.68 -6.66 -0.25
CA GLU A 74 -15.18 -5.33 0.10
C GLU A 74 -13.66 -5.34 0.29
N ILE A 75 -13.14 -6.32 1.03
CA ILE A 75 -11.69 -6.50 1.23
C ILE A 75 -10.99 -6.74 -0.11
N ASP A 76 -11.55 -7.58 -0.97
CA ASP A 76 -10.98 -7.86 -2.29
C ASP A 76 -10.90 -6.61 -3.17
N ARG A 77 -11.93 -5.76 -3.15
CA ARG A 77 -11.92 -4.48 -3.86
C ARG A 77 -10.85 -3.53 -3.34
N LEU A 78 -10.72 -3.42 -2.02
CA LEU A 78 -9.71 -2.57 -1.38
C LEU A 78 -8.30 -3.06 -1.69
N LYS A 79 -8.07 -4.37 -1.65
CA LYS A 79 -6.77 -4.97 -2.02
C LYS A 79 -6.46 -4.79 -3.50
N ALA A 80 -7.46 -4.90 -4.38
CA ALA A 80 -7.28 -4.64 -5.81
C ALA A 80 -6.85 -3.20 -6.06
N ARG A 81 -7.45 -2.24 -5.36
CA ARG A 81 -7.07 -0.82 -5.46
C ARG A 81 -5.64 -0.58 -4.99
N ILE A 82 -5.23 -1.21 -3.90
CA ILE A 82 -3.83 -1.12 -3.42
C ILE A 82 -2.87 -1.63 -4.48
N ARG A 83 -3.16 -2.76 -5.13
CA ARG A 83 -2.32 -3.30 -6.21
C ARG A 83 -2.20 -2.35 -7.40
N GLU A 84 -3.28 -1.65 -7.75
CA GLU A 84 -3.24 -0.62 -8.79
C GLU A 84 -2.30 0.53 -8.42
N LEU A 85 -2.25 0.92 -7.16
CA LEU A 85 -1.42 2.03 -6.67
C LEU A 85 0.04 1.63 -6.43
N GLU A 86 0.29 0.44 -5.92
CA GLU A 86 1.64 -0.05 -5.55
C GLU A 86 2.28 -0.94 -6.63
N GLY A 87 1.46 -1.50 -7.52
CA GLY A 87 1.87 -2.58 -8.41
C GLY A 87 1.76 -3.94 -7.74
N ASP A 88 2.05 -5.00 -8.49
CA ASP A 88 2.03 -6.35 -7.95
C ASP A 88 3.13 -6.55 -6.89
N PRO A 89 2.85 -7.29 -5.81
CA PRO A 89 3.89 -7.59 -4.83
C PRO A 89 5.04 -8.33 -5.50
N VAL A 90 6.26 -7.90 -5.21
CA VAL A 90 7.46 -8.59 -5.67
C VAL A 90 7.47 -9.97 -5.02
N VAL A 91 7.28 -10.99 -5.84
CA VAL A 91 7.39 -12.38 -5.37
C VAL A 91 8.87 -12.70 -5.25
N HIS A 92 9.35 -12.84 -4.03
CA HIS A 92 10.70 -13.30 -3.76
C HIS A 92 10.73 -14.82 -3.92
N LEU A 93 11.35 -15.28 -5.00
CA LEU A 93 11.59 -16.69 -5.21
C LEU A 93 12.87 -17.10 -4.48
N LEU A 94 12.79 -18.16 -3.70
CA LEU A 94 13.92 -18.67 -2.95
C LEU A 94 14.40 -20.00 -3.57
N CYS A 95 15.71 -20.18 -3.63
CA CYS A 95 16.29 -21.46 -4.03
C CYS A 95 15.89 -22.55 -3.03
N PRO A 96 15.32 -23.69 -3.47
CA PRO A 96 14.90 -24.76 -2.57
C PRO A 96 16.07 -25.44 -1.85
N ARG A 97 17.29 -25.30 -2.37
CA ARG A 97 18.48 -25.92 -1.77
C ARG A 97 19.20 -25.02 -0.79
N CYS A 98 19.53 -23.78 -1.19
CA CYS A 98 20.32 -22.87 -0.35
C CYS A 98 19.50 -21.77 0.34
N GLY A 99 18.23 -21.59 -0.03
CA GLY A 99 17.34 -20.56 0.55
C GLY A 99 17.65 -19.13 0.12
N ARG A 100 18.60 -18.92 -0.80
CA ARG A 100 18.91 -17.57 -1.30
C ARG A 100 17.93 -17.15 -2.37
N GLU A 101 17.78 -15.85 -2.52
CA GLU A 101 16.87 -15.26 -3.50
C GLU A 101 17.34 -15.53 -4.93
N VAL A 102 16.42 -15.99 -5.77
CA VAL A 102 16.63 -16.23 -7.19
C VAL A 102 15.65 -15.41 -8.02
N ARG A 103 16.00 -15.17 -9.29
CA ARG A 103 15.13 -14.46 -10.23
C ARG A 103 14.15 -15.43 -10.91
N PRO A 104 12.98 -14.93 -11.37
CA PRO A 104 12.00 -15.77 -12.06
C PRO A 104 12.53 -16.41 -13.35
N ASP A 105 13.52 -15.79 -14.00
CA ASP A 105 14.16 -16.23 -15.24
C ASP A 105 15.40 -17.10 -15.02
N ASP A 106 15.82 -17.29 -13.78
CA ASP A 106 16.98 -18.12 -13.45
C ASP A 106 16.65 -19.60 -13.65
N VAL A 107 17.50 -20.30 -14.42
CA VAL A 107 17.43 -21.74 -14.64
C VAL A 107 18.22 -22.49 -13.56
N TYR A 108 19.31 -21.89 -13.09
CA TYR A 108 20.18 -22.40 -12.03
C TYR A 108 20.36 -21.33 -10.96
N CYS A 109 20.47 -21.76 -9.71
CA CYS A 109 20.84 -20.87 -8.61
C CYS A 109 22.27 -20.37 -8.81
N ARG A 110 22.46 -19.05 -8.73
CA ARG A 110 23.78 -18.41 -8.90
C ARG A 110 24.74 -18.74 -7.76
N ASP A 111 24.21 -19.07 -6.59
CA ASP A 111 24.98 -19.28 -5.37
C ASP A 111 25.38 -20.76 -5.16
N CYS A 112 24.46 -21.69 -5.39
CA CYS A 112 24.70 -23.11 -5.15
C CYS A 112 24.70 -23.96 -6.43
N GLY A 113 24.29 -23.44 -7.59
CA GLY A 113 24.26 -24.15 -8.85
C GLY A 113 23.11 -25.15 -9.01
N GLU A 114 22.17 -25.18 -8.09
CA GLU A 114 21.00 -26.06 -8.17
C GLU A 114 20.11 -25.69 -9.35
N LYS A 115 19.60 -26.66 -10.06
CA LYS A 115 18.63 -26.47 -11.13
C LYS A 115 17.27 -26.10 -10.52
N LEU A 116 16.75 -24.99 -10.99
CA LEU A 116 15.47 -24.42 -10.51
C LEU A 116 14.27 -24.91 -11.32
#